data_20f53c3399a65f9bf838c62473be74de
#
_entry.id   20f53c3399a65f9bf838c62473be74de
#
_cell.length_a   1.000
_cell.length_b   1.000
_cell.length_c   1.000
_cell.angle_alpha   90.00
_cell.angle_beta   90.00
_cell.angle_gamma   90.00
#
_symmetry.space_group_name_H-M   'P 1'
#
loop_
_entity.id
_entity.type
_entity.pdbx_description
1 polymer ?
#
loop_
_entity_poly.entity_id
_entity_poly.type
_entity_poly.pdbx_seq_one_letter_code
_entity_poly.pdbx_strand_id
1 'polypeptide(L)'
;RTNFYKRILFPNSNLNNWSSSETTLPNDKTKEEFDENPVLDRFEHQLKTSGLITKHTMFPDFSWSCSDINNIKDEYKLDKYIVLFPFCSPHLSHKKWPYYNELIDLIKNKYQDQYKIVVAPGLDEINDAKEINAICILDNGKAIDISQLSSLIKDSSFVIANDTGPAHMAAHLNAKGLTLFGSHTTAHKVSIERENFKVMQVSDLNKLSAI
;
A
#
# COMPACT_ATOMS: atom_id res chain seq x y z
N ARG A 1 -22.09 -2.83 -6.83
CA ARG A 1 -22.05 -1.45 -6.29
C ARG A 1 -22.23 -0.40 -7.40
N THR A 2 -21.49 -0.49 -8.49
CA THR A 2 -21.51 0.48 -9.61
C THR A 2 -22.90 0.64 -10.22
N ASN A 3 -23.60 -0.47 -10.51
CA ASN A 3 -24.97 -0.44 -11.03
C ASN A 3 -25.98 0.15 -10.04
N PHE A 4 -25.77 -0.02 -8.75
CA PHE A 4 -26.57 0.62 -7.71
C PHE A 4 -26.43 2.14 -7.77
N TYR A 5 -25.19 2.67 -7.79
CA TYR A 5 -24.94 4.10 -7.89
C TYR A 5 -25.56 4.70 -9.15
N LYS A 6 -25.38 4.05 -10.31
CA LYS A 6 -25.95 4.50 -11.58
C LYS A 6 -27.48 4.60 -11.50
N ARG A 7 -28.16 3.58 -10.98
CA ARG A 7 -29.62 3.50 -10.98
C ARG A 7 -30.28 4.33 -9.88
N ILE A 8 -29.66 4.44 -8.71
CA ILE A 8 -30.25 5.02 -7.51
C ILE A 8 -29.80 6.47 -7.29
N LEU A 9 -28.50 6.73 -7.37
CA LEU A 9 -27.94 8.07 -7.09
C LEU A 9 -27.96 8.98 -8.31
N PHE A 10 -27.89 8.42 -9.53
CA PHE A 10 -27.82 9.18 -10.76
C PHE A 10 -28.83 8.71 -11.81
N PRO A 11 -30.12 8.48 -11.46
CA PRO A 11 -31.11 7.91 -12.39
C PRO A 11 -31.36 8.78 -13.61
N ASN A 12 -31.22 10.11 -13.48
CA ASN A 12 -31.46 11.11 -14.50
C ASN A 12 -30.19 11.78 -15.03
N SER A 13 -29.00 11.18 -14.74
CA SER A 13 -27.77 11.77 -15.23
C SER A 13 -27.66 11.62 -16.74
N ASN A 14 -27.40 12.73 -17.43
CA ASN A 14 -27.02 12.77 -18.84
C ASN A 14 -25.60 12.22 -19.09
N LEU A 15 -25.04 11.50 -18.12
CA LEU A 15 -23.77 10.79 -18.24
C LEU A 15 -23.95 9.63 -19.22
N ASN A 16 -23.68 9.90 -20.49
CA ASN A 16 -23.77 8.89 -21.56
C ASN A 16 -22.75 7.77 -21.40
N ASN A 17 -21.66 8.01 -20.67
CA ASN A 17 -20.58 7.07 -20.49
C ASN A 17 -20.41 6.70 -19.02
N TRP A 18 -20.74 5.47 -18.70
CA TRP A 18 -20.55 4.90 -17.39
C TRP A 18 -19.47 3.81 -17.46
N SER A 19 -18.30 4.08 -16.88
CA SER A 19 -17.17 3.16 -16.89
C SER A 19 -17.17 2.25 -15.66
N SER A 20 -17.13 0.95 -15.88
CA SER A 20 -16.91 -0.05 -14.84
C SER A 20 -16.31 -1.32 -15.46
N SER A 21 -15.74 -2.19 -14.64
CA SER A 21 -15.23 -3.48 -15.12
C SER A 21 -16.30 -4.37 -15.78
N GLU A 22 -17.58 -4.12 -15.51
CA GLU A 22 -18.70 -4.84 -16.17
C GLU A 22 -19.07 -4.21 -17.51
N THR A 23 -18.97 -2.88 -17.65
CA THR A 23 -19.37 -2.16 -18.88
C THR A 23 -18.26 -2.11 -19.92
N THR A 24 -17.04 -2.36 -19.52
CA THR A 24 -15.84 -2.32 -20.39
C THR A 24 -15.16 -3.67 -20.52
N LEU A 25 -15.87 -4.75 -20.16
CA LEU A 25 -15.37 -6.12 -20.30
C LEU A 25 -15.06 -6.42 -21.77
N PRO A 26 -13.91 -7.04 -22.09
CA PRO A 26 -13.63 -7.53 -23.42
C PRO A 26 -14.71 -8.55 -23.87
N ASN A 27 -15.10 -8.50 -25.16
CA ASN A 27 -16.18 -9.34 -25.68
C ASN A 27 -15.90 -10.84 -25.63
N ASP A 28 -14.63 -11.22 -25.56
CA ASP A 28 -14.14 -12.60 -25.57
C ASP A 28 -13.83 -13.15 -24.17
N LYS A 29 -14.10 -12.37 -23.09
CA LYS A 29 -13.78 -12.76 -21.72
C LYS A 29 -14.99 -12.68 -20.81
N THR A 30 -15.09 -13.64 -19.89
CA THR A 30 -15.95 -13.52 -18.71
C THR A 30 -15.34 -12.54 -17.70
N LYS A 31 -16.16 -12.08 -16.74
CA LYS A 31 -15.66 -11.20 -15.69
C LYS A 31 -14.60 -11.88 -14.83
N GLU A 32 -14.78 -13.15 -14.52
CA GLU A 32 -13.86 -13.96 -13.74
C GLU A 32 -12.50 -14.06 -14.44
N GLU A 33 -12.48 -14.35 -15.74
CA GLU A 33 -11.24 -14.39 -16.53
C GLU A 33 -10.57 -13.02 -16.64
N PHE A 34 -11.34 -11.96 -16.75
CA PHE A 34 -10.80 -10.59 -16.78
C PHE A 34 -10.22 -10.18 -15.42
N ASP A 35 -10.85 -10.61 -14.31
CA ASP A 35 -10.39 -10.30 -12.97
C ASP A 35 -9.09 -11.06 -12.58
N GLU A 36 -8.68 -12.07 -13.35
CA GLU A 36 -7.38 -12.72 -13.20
C GLU A 36 -6.21 -11.91 -13.78
N ASN A 37 -6.48 -10.94 -14.66
CA ASN A 37 -5.42 -10.07 -15.18
C ASN A 37 -4.87 -9.12 -14.09
N PRO A 38 -3.63 -8.64 -14.24
CA PRO A 38 -3.06 -7.64 -13.35
C PRO A 38 -3.95 -6.40 -13.22
N VAL A 39 -4.03 -5.83 -12.02
CA VAL A 39 -4.98 -4.75 -11.73
C VAL A 39 -4.74 -3.49 -12.57
N LEU A 40 -3.48 -3.13 -12.85
CA LEU A 40 -3.18 -1.96 -13.68
C LEU A 40 -3.57 -2.17 -15.13
N ASP A 41 -3.39 -3.40 -15.68
CA ASP A 41 -3.83 -3.75 -17.04
C ASP A 41 -5.35 -3.64 -17.15
N ARG A 42 -6.09 -4.08 -16.12
CA ARG A 42 -7.54 -3.95 -16.06
C ARG A 42 -7.99 -2.49 -16.03
N PHE A 43 -7.31 -1.66 -15.23
CA PHE A 43 -7.61 -0.23 -15.17
C PHE A 43 -7.27 0.48 -16.49
N GLU A 44 -6.14 0.15 -17.11
CA GLU A 44 -5.79 0.73 -18.40
C GLU A 44 -6.80 0.35 -19.48
N HIS A 45 -7.18 -0.93 -19.55
CA HIS A 45 -8.21 -1.39 -20.47
C HIS A 45 -9.54 -0.65 -20.22
N GLN A 46 -9.98 -0.56 -18.97
CA GLN A 46 -11.23 0.11 -18.61
C GLN A 46 -11.21 1.61 -19.02
N LEU A 47 -10.12 2.31 -18.77
CA LEU A 47 -9.99 3.73 -19.13
C LEU A 47 -9.97 3.92 -20.65
N LYS A 48 -9.18 3.16 -21.38
CA LYS A 48 -9.10 3.21 -22.85
C LYS A 48 -10.43 2.89 -23.51
N THR A 49 -11.11 1.85 -23.08
CA THR A 49 -12.43 1.45 -23.61
C THR A 49 -13.49 2.51 -23.29
N SER A 50 -13.30 3.30 -22.24
CA SER A 50 -14.16 4.45 -21.91
C SER A 50 -13.80 5.73 -22.66
N GLY A 51 -12.87 5.68 -23.62
CA GLY A 51 -12.46 6.81 -24.45
C GLY A 51 -11.48 7.78 -23.78
N LEU A 52 -10.86 7.36 -22.66
CA LEU A 52 -9.86 8.17 -21.96
C LEU A 52 -8.45 7.87 -22.49
N ILE A 53 -7.66 8.92 -22.67
CA ILE A 53 -6.24 8.79 -23.02
C ILE A 53 -5.46 8.52 -21.76
N THR A 54 -4.78 7.37 -21.71
CA THR A 54 -3.95 6.96 -20.58
C THR A 54 -2.47 7.12 -20.93
N LYS A 55 -1.71 7.76 -20.04
CA LYS A 55 -0.26 7.92 -20.21
C LYS A 55 0.55 7.23 -19.09
N HIS A 56 -0.02 7.17 -17.89
CA HIS A 56 0.70 6.79 -16.69
C HIS A 56 0.01 5.66 -15.89
N THR A 57 -1.00 5.00 -16.46
CA THR A 57 -1.73 3.95 -15.74
C THR A 57 -0.84 2.80 -15.29
N MET A 58 0.12 2.39 -16.13
CA MET A 58 1.04 1.30 -15.82
C MET A 58 2.18 1.72 -14.87
N PHE A 59 2.45 3.02 -14.75
CA PHE A 59 3.46 3.60 -13.88
C PHE A 59 2.88 4.79 -13.12
N PRO A 60 1.89 4.55 -12.22
CA PRO A 60 1.29 5.63 -11.45
C PRO A 60 2.35 6.31 -10.58
N ASP A 61 2.32 7.62 -10.54
CA ASP A 61 3.13 8.43 -9.65
C ASP A 61 2.22 9.04 -8.58
N PHE A 62 2.51 8.76 -7.31
CA PHE A 62 1.76 9.24 -6.17
C PHE A 62 2.45 10.42 -5.46
N SER A 63 3.55 10.94 -6.00
CA SER A 63 4.34 12.01 -5.37
C SER A 63 3.58 13.33 -5.20
N TRP A 64 2.54 13.57 -5.98
CA TRP A 64 1.65 14.72 -5.86
C TRP A 64 0.90 14.77 -4.51
N SER A 65 0.79 13.64 -3.80
CA SER A 65 0.10 13.56 -2.51
C SER A 65 0.96 14.00 -1.33
N CYS A 66 2.28 14.18 -1.52
CA CYS A 66 3.18 14.52 -0.43
C CYS A 66 2.93 15.92 0.12
N SER A 67 3.01 16.07 1.44
CA SER A 67 2.96 17.34 2.18
C SER A 67 4.25 17.59 2.95
N ASP A 68 4.40 18.77 3.51
CA ASP A 68 5.49 19.04 4.44
C ASP A 68 5.27 18.29 5.77
N ILE A 69 6.31 17.58 6.24
CA ILE A 69 6.33 16.84 7.50
C ILE A 69 7.54 17.24 8.38
N ASN A 70 8.11 18.41 8.19
CA ASN A 70 9.28 18.84 8.95
C ASN A 70 8.99 18.86 10.46
N ASN A 71 7.80 19.27 10.88
CA ASN A 71 7.36 19.22 12.27
C ASN A 71 7.44 17.80 12.86
N ILE A 72 6.96 16.80 12.12
CA ILE A 72 7.02 15.38 12.53
C ILE A 72 8.48 14.91 12.55
N LYS A 73 9.24 15.24 11.50
CA LYS A 73 10.67 14.85 11.43
C LYS A 73 11.47 15.44 12.58
N ASP A 74 11.21 16.69 12.96
CA ASP A 74 11.87 17.37 14.07
C ASP A 74 11.45 16.77 15.43
N GLU A 75 10.15 16.55 15.65
CA GLU A 75 9.61 15.97 16.88
C GLU A 75 10.22 14.59 17.17
N TYR A 76 10.23 13.71 16.15
CA TYR A 76 10.77 12.36 16.28
C TYR A 76 12.25 12.25 15.93
N LYS A 77 12.92 13.36 15.56
CA LYS A 77 14.33 13.45 15.13
C LYS A 77 14.64 12.43 14.02
N LEU A 78 13.82 12.43 12.96
CA LEU A 78 13.93 11.49 11.84
C LEU A 78 14.94 11.99 10.81
N ASP A 79 16.17 11.46 10.85
CA ASP A 79 17.17 11.63 9.79
C ASP A 79 17.17 10.43 8.86
N LYS A 80 17.67 9.29 9.32
CA LYS A 80 17.63 8.00 8.60
C LYS A 80 16.68 7.06 9.31
N TYR A 81 15.66 6.58 8.61
CA TYR A 81 14.67 5.69 9.22
C TYR A 81 14.13 4.65 8.26
N ILE A 82 13.68 3.55 8.84
CA ILE A 82 12.98 2.45 8.18
C ILE A 82 11.54 2.50 8.64
N VAL A 83 10.60 2.51 7.70
CA VAL A 83 9.16 2.47 8.01
C VAL A 83 8.65 1.05 7.91
N LEU A 84 7.95 0.60 8.93
CA LEU A 84 7.29 -0.71 8.96
C LEU A 84 5.77 -0.53 8.92
N PHE A 85 5.10 -1.36 8.15
CA PHE A 85 3.63 -1.47 8.10
C PHE A 85 3.20 -2.88 8.48
N PRO A 86 3.17 -3.18 9.81
CA PRO A 86 2.87 -4.52 10.33
C PRO A 86 1.37 -4.82 10.43
N PHE A 87 0.52 -3.81 10.18
CA PHE A 87 -0.91 -3.94 10.37
C PHE A 87 -1.62 -4.32 9.06
N CYS A 88 -2.85 -4.78 9.21
CA CYS A 88 -3.80 -5.01 8.11
C CYS A 88 -5.22 -4.93 8.66
N SER A 89 -6.21 -4.81 7.76
CA SER A 89 -7.61 -4.82 8.17
C SER A 89 -7.92 -6.07 9.02
N PRO A 90 -8.68 -5.97 10.12
CA PRO A 90 -8.92 -7.10 11.04
C PRO A 90 -9.48 -8.36 10.38
N HIS A 91 -10.32 -8.20 9.35
CA HIS A 91 -10.88 -9.31 8.58
C HIS A 91 -9.90 -9.94 7.58
N LEU A 92 -8.68 -9.40 7.45
CA LEU A 92 -7.60 -9.88 6.59
C LEU A 92 -6.37 -10.31 7.39
N SER A 93 -6.55 -10.81 8.60
CA SER A 93 -5.46 -11.20 9.52
C SER A 93 -4.45 -12.18 8.90
N HIS A 94 -4.87 -13.00 7.91
CA HIS A 94 -4.00 -13.90 7.16
C HIS A 94 -2.92 -13.18 6.33
N LYS A 95 -3.03 -11.85 6.14
CA LYS A 95 -2.01 -11.01 5.50
C LYS A 95 -0.95 -10.52 6.48
N LYS A 96 -1.14 -10.70 7.79
CA LYS A 96 -0.24 -10.19 8.81
C LYS A 96 0.95 -11.14 9.00
N TRP A 97 2.16 -10.62 8.77
CA TRP A 97 3.38 -11.31 9.15
C TRP A 97 3.65 -11.08 10.65
N PRO A 98 3.86 -12.12 11.47
CA PRO A 98 3.90 -11.95 12.93
C PRO A 98 5.26 -11.54 13.49
N TYR A 99 6.35 -11.61 12.71
CA TYR A 99 7.74 -11.53 13.23
C TYR A 99 8.38 -10.14 13.10
N TYR A 100 7.58 -9.06 13.11
CA TYR A 100 8.12 -7.70 12.99
C TYR A 100 9.04 -7.30 14.15
N ASN A 101 8.74 -7.70 15.39
CA ASN A 101 9.60 -7.40 16.54
C ASN A 101 10.95 -8.10 16.43
N GLU A 102 10.97 -9.36 15.99
CA GLU A 102 12.21 -10.09 15.72
C GLU A 102 13.04 -9.42 14.60
N LEU A 103 12.38 -8.98 13.53
CA LEU A 103 13.05 -8.23 12.48
C LEU A 103 13.64 -6.90 13.00
N ILE A 104 12.93 -6.21 13.87
CA ILE A 104 13.41 -4.96 14.50
C ILE A 104 14.68 -5.23 15.29
N ASP A 105 14.70 -6.31 16.09
CA ASP A 105 15.87 -6.69 16.87
C ASP A 105 17.06 -7.05 15.97
N LEU A 106 16.83 -7.75 14.88
CA LEU A 106 17.87 -8.07 13.90
C LEU A 106 18.44 -6.79 13.23
N ILE A 107 17.58 -5.85 12.86
CA ILE A 107 18.01 -4.57 12.26
C ILE A 107 18.84 -3.78 13.28
N LYS A 108 18.36 -3.65 14.53
CA LYS A 108 19.10 -2.96 15.61
C LYS A 108 20.46 -3.61 15.89
N ASN A 109 20.51 -4.93 15.96
CA ASN A 109 21.75 -5.65 16.19
C ASN A 109 22.76 -5.47 15.05
N LYS A 110 22.29 -5.43 13.79
CA LYS A 110 23.15 -5.31 12.61
C LYS A 110 23.61 -3.88 12.33
N TYR A 111 22.71 -2.91 12.46
CA TYR A 111 22.95 -1.54 12.05
C TYR A 111 23.05 -0.57 13.24
N GLN A 112 22.85 -1.05 14.47
CA GLN A 112 22.87 -0.25 15.70
C GLN A 112 21.96 0.99 15.56
N ASP A 113 22.42 2.18 15.92
CA ASP A 113 21.65 3.41 15.87
C ASP A 113 21.67 4.11 14.49
N GLN A 114 22.14 3.41 13.44
CA GLN A 114 22.22 4.01 12.11
C GLN A 114 20.85 4.37 11.54
N TYR A 115 19.80 3.62 11.91
CA TYR A 115 18.44 3.83 11.45
C TYR A 115 17.48 3.85 12.64
N LYS A 116 16.58 4.83 12.65
CA LYS A 116 15.37 4.73 13.49
C LYS A 116 14.37 3.80 12.81
N ILE A 117 13.68 3.00 13.60
CA ILE A 117 12.63 2.13 13.10
C ILE A 117 11.30 2.70 13.57
N VAL A 118 10.41 2.96 12.62
CA VAL A 118 9.16 3.65 12.85
C VAL A 118 7.96 2.87 12.30
N VAL A 119 6.82 3.06 12.93
CA VAL A 119 5.51 2.62 12.43
C VAL A 119 4.59 3.83 12.35
N ALA A 120 3.72 3.86 11.36
CA ALA A 120 2.69 4.89 11.20
C ALA A 120 1.32 4.20 11.13
N PRO A 121 0.65 3.98 12.29
CA PRO A 121 -0.61 3.28 12.37
C PRO A 121 -1.77 4.11 11.84
N GLY A 122 -2.79 3.44 11.30
CA GLY A 122 -4.11 4.03 11.13
C GLY A 122 -4.80 4.30 12.46
N LEU A 123 -5.92 5.01 12.42
CA LEU A 123 -6.64 5.43 13.64
C LEU A 123 -6.97 4.25 14.57
N ASP A 124 -7.44 3.15 13.99
CA ASP A 124 -7.85 1.96 14.76
C ASP A 124 -6.67 1.07 15.16
N GLU A 125 -5.46 1.36 14.65
CA GLU A 125 -4.25 0.56 14.86
C GLU A 125 -3.30 1.16 15.93
N ILE A 126 -3.60 2.37 16.46
CA ILE A 126 -2.73 3.09 17.41
C ILE A 126 -2.44 2.25 18.67
N ASN A 127 -3.44 1.49 19.15
CA ASN A 127 -3.24 0.65 20.32
C ASN A 127 -2.36 -0.57 19.99
N ASP A 128 -2.55 -1.19 18.83
CA ASP A 128 -1.74 -2.33 18.40
C ASP A 128 -0.28 -1.90 18.12
N ALA A 129 -0.07 -0.64 17.74
CA ALA A 129 1.27 -0.10 17.50
C ALA A 129 2.13 -0.08 18.78
N LYS A 130 1.52 -0.07 19.98
CA LYS A 130 2.25 -0.14 21.25
C LYS A 130 2.96 -1.48 21.48
N GLU A 131 2.49 -2.53 20.81
CA GLU A 131 3.09 -3.88 20.87
C GLU A 131 4.27 -4.05 19.90
N ILE A 132 4.54 -3.03 19.08
CA ILE A 132 5.67 -3.04 18.14
C ILE A 132 6.84 -2.26 18.75
N ASN A 133 8.02 -2.86 18.79
CA ASN A 133 9.25 -2.28 19.38
C ASN A 133 9.85 -1.15 18.51
N ALA A 134 9.01 -0.34 17.87
CA ALA A 134 9.35 0.77 16.99
C ALA A 134 8.79 2.09 17.51
N ILE A 135 9.28 3.21 16.97
CA ILE A 135 8.74 4.53 17.26
C ILE A 135 7.39 4.67 16.55
N CYS A 136 6.33 4.93 17.31
CA CYS A 136 5.00 5.18 16.75
C CYS A 136 4.89 6.65 16.32
N ILE A 137 4.75 6.89 15.02
CA ILE A 137 4.63 8.24 14.44
C ILE A 137 3.16 8.66 14.49
N LEU A 138 2.91 9.76 15.17
CA LEU A 138 1.61 10.40 15.28
C LEU A 138 1.78 11.91 15.07
N ASP A 139 0.74 12.60 14.65
CA ASP A 139 0.69 14.06 14.63
C ASP A 139 -0.26 14.53 15.73
N ASN A 140 0.29 15.24 16.75
CA ASN A 140 -0.47 15.68 17.94
C ASN A 140 -1.29 14.54 18.58
N GLY A 141 -0.71 13.33 18.69
CA GLY A 141 -1.33 12.15 19.28
C GLY A 141 -2.39 11.45 18.41
N LYS A 142 -2.52 11.85 17.15
CA LYS A 142 -3.47 11.25 16.18
C LYS A 142 -2.70 10.56 15.04
N ALA A 143 -3.37 9.62 14.38
CA ALA A 143 -2.83 9.06 13.16
C ALA A 143 -2.54 10.16 12.14
N ILE A 144 -1.39 10.08 11.47
CA ILE A 144 -1.02 11.00 10.39
C ILE A 144 -1.96 10.79 9.19
N ASP A 145 -2.19 11.85 8.43
CA ASP A 145 -3.02 11.78 7.24
C ASP A 145 -2.28 11.14 6.05
N ILE A 146 -3.01 10.92 4.95
CA ILE A 146 -2.45 10.26 3.75
C ILE A 146 -1.31 11.07 3.14
N SER A 147 -1.37 12.41 3.19
CA SER A 147 -0.33 13.27 2.61
C SER A 147 0.94 13.26 3.45
N GLN A 148 0.79 13.30 4.76
CA GLN A 148 1.89 13.14 5.71
C GLN A 148 2.51 11.73 5.61
N LEU A 149 1.66 10.69 5.49
CA LEU A 149 2.10 9.30 5.30
C LEU A 149 2.89 9.15 3.99
N SER A 150 2.44 9.79 2.90
CA SER A 150 3.15 9.78 1.62
C SER A 150 4.54 10.34 1.74
N SER A 151 4.69 11.47 2.44
CA SER A 151 5.99 12.09 2.69
C SER A 151 6.87 11.24 3.59
N LEU A 152 6.32 10.67 4.65
CA LEU A 152 7.05 9.76 5.55
C LEU A 152 7.59 8.54 4.78
N ILE A 153 6.81 7.96 3.90
CA ILE A 153 7.21 6.84 3.04
C ILE A 153 8.30 7.28 2.06
N LYS A 154 8.08 8.39 1.36
CA LYS A 154 8.99 8.88 0.31
C LYS A 154 10.37 9.21 0.84
N ASP A 155 10.46 9.80 2.03
CA ASP A 155 11.71 10.22 2.66
C ASP A 155 12.40 9.11 3.44
N SER A 156 11.78 7.93 3.55
CA SER A 156 12.35 6.80 4.29
C SER A 156 13.56 6.19 3.57
N SER A 157 14.46 5.61 4.34
CA SER A 157 15.59 4.83 3.80
C SER A 157 15.14 3.49 3.23
N PHE A 158 14.11 2.89 3.84
CA PHE A 158 13.53 1.62 3.41
C PHE A 158 12.12 1.42 3.99
N VAL A 159 11.28 0.70 3.27
CA VAL A 159 9.92 0.33 3.70
C VAL A 159 9.80 -1.19 3.76
N ILE A 160 9.21 -1.72 4.85
CA ILE A 160 8.82 -3.14 4.93
C ILE A 160 7.35 -3.20 5.31
N ALA A 161 6.56 -3.88 4.51
CA ALA A 161 5.11 -3.87 4.64
C ALA A 161 4.47 -5.24 4.40
N ASN A 162 3.33 -5.48 5.03
CA ASN A 162 2.37 -6.47 4.56
C ASN A 162 1.69 -5.98 3.27
N ASP A 163 0.93 -6.84 2.58
CA ASP A 163 0.08 -6.44 1.44
C ASP A 163 -1.08 -5.55 1.90
N THR A 164 -0.83 -4.25 1.94
CA THR A 164 -1.73 -3.21 2.47
C THR A 164 -1.65 -1.93 1.65
N GLY A 165 -2.57 -0.99 1.90
CA GLY A 165 -2.57 0.33 1.25
C GLY A 165 -1.23 1.06 1.28
N PRO A 166 -0.56 1.18 2.44
CA PRO A 166 0.78 1.79 2.52
C PRO A 166 1.84 1.11 1.65
N ALA A 167 1.79 -0.22 1.44
CA ALA A 167 2.69 -0.91 0.52
C ALA A 167 2.50 -0.44 -0.93
N HIS A 168 1.25 -0.28 -1.37
CA HIS A 168 0.95 0.28 -2.69
C HIS A 168 1.41 1.74 -2.81
N MET A 169 1.21 2.55 -1.76
CA MET A 169 1.74 3.92 -1.73
C MET A 169 3.26 3.92 -1.90
N ALA A 170 3.98 3.07 -1.17
CA ALA A 170 5.43 2.96 -1.27
C ALA A 170 5.89 2.59 -2.68
N ALA A 171 5.22 1.62 -3.32
CA ALA A 171 5.49 1.23 -4.69
C ALA A 171 5.31 2.40 -5.68
N HIS A 172 4.23 3.17 -5.54
CA HIS A 172 3.90 4.29 -6.43
C HIS A 172 4.61 5.61 -6.08
N LEU A 173 5.26 5.68 -4.92
CA LEU A 173 6.19 6.74 -4.53
C LEU A 173 7.64 6.42 -4.92
N ASN A 174 7.87 5.27 -5.57
CA ASN A 174 9.20 4.76 -5.92
C ASN A 174 10.14 4.63 -4.70
N ALA A 175 9.58 4.36 -3.53
CA ALA A 175 10.35 4.14 -2.31
C ALA A 175 11.14 2.82 -2.43
N LYS A 176 12.29 2.74 -1.77
CA LYS A 176 13.01 1.48 -1.61
C LYS A 176 12.29 0.62 -0.58
N GLY A 177 11.99 -0.63 -0.90
CA GLY A 177 11.29 -1.45 0.07
C GLY A 177 10.97 -2.87 -0.37
N LEU A 178 10.32 -3.55 0.54
CA LEU A 178 9.88 -4.93 0.42
C LEU A 178 8.46 -5.07 0.95
N THR A 179 7.60 -5.74 0.21
CA THR A 179 6.30 -6.17 0.72
C THR A 179 6.22 -7.69 0.81
N LEU A 180 5.52 -8.16 1.84
CA LEU A 180 5.39 -9.58 2.16
C LEU A 180 4.00 -10.06 1.74
N PHE A 181 3.97 -11.11 0.92
CA PHE A 181 2.75 -11.75 0.44
C PHE A 181 2.68 -13.19 0.92
N GLY A 182 1.52 -13.57 1.43
CA GLY A 182 1.12 -14.95 1.61
C GLY A 182 0.44 -15.52 0.35
N SER A 183 -0.29 -16.63 0.52
CA SER A 183 -1.00 -17.32 -0.57
C SER A 183 -2.31 -16.64 -1.01
N HIS A 184 -2.74 -15.56 -0.36
CA HIS A 184 -4.05 -14.92 -0.59
C HIS A 184 -4.18 -14.22 -1.95
N THR A 185 -3.07 -13.79 -2.54
CA THR A 185 -2.97 -13.19 -3.88
C THR A 185 -1.54 -13.26 -4.38
N THR A 186 -1.27 -12.73 -5.56
CA THR A 186 0.09 -12.64 -6.10
C THR A 186 0.49 -11.21 -6.36
N ALA A 187 1.78 -10.92 -6.24
CA ALA A 187 2.35 -9.61 -6.58
C ALA A 187 2.03 -9.20 -8.02
N HIS A 188 2.04 -10.17 -8.95
CA HIS A 188 1.67 -9.96 -10.34
C HIS A 188 0.23 -9.46 -10.47
N LYS A 189 -0.72 -10.15 -9.83
CA LYS A 189 -2.16 -9.80 -9.90
C LYS A 189 -2.46 -8.41 -9.34
N VAL A 190 -1.78 -7.98 -8.29
CA VAL A 190 -1.95 -6.64 -7.69
C VAL A 190 -1.05 -5.57 -8.30
N SER A 191 -0.14 -5.94 -9.21
CA SER A 191 0.74 -5.01 -9.94
C SER A 191 1.58 -4.10 -9.04
N ILE A 192 2.08 -4.61 -7.90
CA ILE A 192 2.75 -3.78 -6.89
C ILE A 192 4.26 -3.70 -7.09
N GLU A 193 4.89 -4.71 -7.72
CA GLU A 193 6.35 -4.75 -7.85
C GLU A 193 6.88 -3.62 -8.74
N ARG A 194 7.96 -2.97 -8.31
CA ARG A 194 8.65 -1.87 -9.00
C ARG A 194 10.16 -2.08 -8.93
N GLU A 195 10.91 -1.23 -9.65
CA GLU A 195 12.36 -1.29 -9.65
C GLU A 195 12.95 -1.23 -8.24
N ASN A 196 12.48 -0.31 -7.42
CA ASN A 196 12.95 -0.09 -6.06
C ASN A 196 12.09 -0.77 -4.97
N PHE A 197 10.91 -1.28 -5.32
CA PHE A 197 9.98 -1.89 -4.37
C PHE A 197 9.72 -3.35 -4.74
N LYS A 198 10.27 -4.26 -3.95
CA LYS A 198 10.28 -5.69 -4.24
C LYS A 198 9.20 -6.45 -3.47
N VAL A 199 8.94 -7.66 -3.90
CA VAL A 199 7.99 -8.57 -3.27
C VAL A 199 8.70 -9.84 -2.81
N MET A 200 8.37 -10.26 -1.60
CA MET A 200 8.66 -11.61 -1.11
C MET A 200 7.34 -12.35 -0.97
N GLN A 201 7.15 -13.36 -1.78
CA GLN A 201 5.95 -14.19 -1.76
C GLN A 201 6.24 -15.56 -1.18
N VAL A 202 5.46 -15.97 -0.19
CA VAL A 202 5.55 -17.27 0.48
C VAL A 202 4.17 -17.92 0.55
N SER A 203 4.13 -19.23 0.73
CA SER A 203 2.87 -19.96 0.90
C SER A 203 2.18 -19.67 2.23
N ASP A 204 2.94 -19.34 3.28
CA ASP A 204 2.44 -19.09 4.62
C ASP A 204 3.35 -18.10 5.34
N LEU A 205 2.84 -16.92 5.66
CA LEU A 205 3.57 -15.87 6.35
C LEU A 205 3.99 -16.28 7.78
N ASN A 206 3.25 -17.17 8.43
CA ASN A 206 3.62 -17.66 9.77
C ASN A 206 4.86 -18.58 9.75
N LYS A 207 5.24 -19.10 8.59
CA LYS A 207 6.43 -19.93 8.40
C LYS A 207 7.65 -19.15 7.89
N LEU A 208 7.45 -17.89 7.53
CA LEU A 208 8.54 -17.00 7.13
C LEU A 208 9.20 -16.45 8.39
N SER A 209 10.33 -17.00 8.80
CA SER A 209 11.10 -16.45 9.93
C SER A 209 11.75 -15.12 9.56
N ALA A 210 12.12 -14.32 10.55
CA ALA A 210 12.91 -13.10 10.37
C ALA A 210 14.40 -13.37 10.11
N ILE A 211 14.84 -14.64 10.30
CA ILE A 211 16.23 -15.12 10.16
C ILE A 211 16.37 -15.98 8.93
#